data_66ec83fa494b52a9eab8e86477bd354d
#
_entry.id   66ec83fa494b52a9eab8e86477bd354d
#
_cell.length_a   1.000
_cell.length_b   1.000
_cell.length_c   1.000
_cell.angle_alpha   90.00
_cell.angle_beta   90.00
_cell.angle_gamma   90.00
#
_symmetry.space_group_name_H-M   'P 1'
#
loop_
_entity.id
_entity.type
_entity.pdbx_description
1 polymer ?
#
loop_
_entity_poly.entity_id
_entity_poly.type
_entity_poly.pdbx_seq_one_letter_code
_entity_poly.pdbx_strand_id
1 'polypeptide(L)'
;MITKYGYSTVAFITVAVFILLVISFYINNQYVRSGIIIFSVIFMIFTLNFFRDPERHSNAPANSVVSPADGTVILIKDVSDSVFIGGDAVQVSVFMTPLNVHVNRIPVSGKVTYLEYIKGEYLIASHEKADSKNERSVIGIESPFGKV
;
A
#
# COMPACT_ATOMS: atom_id res chain seq x y z
N MET A 1 -4.36 13.39 5.10
CA MET A 1 -5.70 13.07 4.58
C MET A 1 -5.87 11.56 4.52
N ILE A 2 -7.09 11.05 4.45
CA ILE A 2 -7.38 9.61 4.20
C ILE A 2 -7.51 9.43 2.69
N THR A 3 -7.00 8.31 2.16
CA THR A 3 -7.15 8.00 0.74
C THR A 3 -8.62 7.81 0.36
N LYS A 4 -9.03 8.33 -0.78
CA LYS A 4 -10.42 8.20 -1.27
C LYS A 4 -10.87 6.75 -1.42
N TYR A 5 -9.95 5.85 -1.72
CA TYR A 5 -10.22 4.41 -1.85
C TYR A 5 -10.44 3.72 -0.50
N GLY A 6 -10.06 4.36 0.61
CA GLY A 6 -10.26 3.85 1.97
C GLY A 6 -11.51 4.38 2.67
N TYR A 7 -12.23 5.37 2.10
CA TYR A 7 -13.35 6.02 2.81
C TYR A 7 -14.44 5.05 3.26
N SER A 8 -14.87 4.13 2.41
CA SER A 8 -15.91 3.14 2.77
C SER A 8 -15.45 2.22 3.89
N THR A 9 -14.21 1.74 3.83
CA THR A 9 -13.64 0.85 4.85
C THR A 9 -13.45 1.59 6.17
N VAL A 10 -12.91 2.80 6.15
CA VAL A 10 -12.73 3.63 7.35
C VAL A 10 -14.09 3.97 7.96
N ALA A 11 -15.09 4.34 7.15
CA ALA A 11 -16.44 4.61 7.64
C ALA A 11 -17.08 3.37 8.31
N PHE A 12 -16.98 2.20 7.68
CA PHE A 12 -17.49 0.96 8.25
C PHE A 12 -16.80 0.63 9.58
N ILE A 13 -15.48 0.72 9.65
CA ILE A 13 -14.71 0.47 10.88
C ILE A 13 -15.09 1.50 11.95
N THR A 14 -15.28 2.77 11.59
CA THR A 14 -15.68 3.82 12.54
C THR A 14 -17.03 3.48 13.16
N VAL A 15 -18.00 3.05 12.37
CA VAL A 15 -19.33 2.63 12.88
C VAL A 15 -19.19 1.41 13.80
N ALA A 16 -18.40 0.40 13.38
CA ALA A 16 -18.18 -0.80 14.19
C ALA A 16 -17.52 -0.47 15.54
N VAL A 17 -16.49 0.37 15.54
CA VAL A 17 -15.82 0.84 16.76
C VAL A 17 -16.78 1.64 17.64
N PHE A 18 -17.62 2.51 17.06
CA PHE A 18 -18.62 3.24 17.81
C PHE A 18 -19.61 2.31 18.51
N ILE A 19 -20.10 1.28 17.80
CA ILE A 19 -20.99 0.26 18.38
C ILE A 19 -20.30 -0.48 19.54
N LEU A 20 -19.03 -0.89 19.37
CA LEU A 20 -18.26 -1.53 20.43
C LEU A 20 -18.11 -0.63 21.67
N LEU A 21 -17.86 0.65 21.46
CA LEU A 21 -17.77 1.62 22.55
C LEU A 21 -19.11 1.76 23.28
N VAL A 22 -20.24 1.86 22.55
CA VAL A 22 -21.58 1.91 23.15
C VAL A 22 -21.86 0.64 23.96
N ILE A 23 -21.58 -0.54 23.40
CA ILE A 23 -21.76 -1.82 24.11
C ILE A 23 -20.90 -1.87 25.38
N SER A 24 -19.70 -1.31 25.35
CA SER A 24 -18.79 -1.32 26.50
C SER A 24 -19.39 -0.65 27.74
N PHE A 25 -20.27 0.35 27.57
CA PHE A 25 -20.96 1.03 28.72
C PHE A 25 -21.93 0.13 29.45
N TYR A 26 -22.46 -0.91 28.80
CA TYR A 26 -23.39 -1.88 29.43
C TYR A 26 -22.66 -3.04 30.13
N ILE A 27 -21.31 -3.08 30.02
CA ILE A 27 -20.52 -4.14 30.65
C ILE A 27 -20.15 -3.73 32.08
N ASN A 28 -20.63 -4.50 33.07
CA ASN A 28 -20.40 -4.23 34.49
C ASN A 28 -18.95 -4.49 34.92
N ASN A 29 -18.27 -5.47 34.28
CA ASN A 29 -16.86 -5.77 34.58
C ASN A 29 -15.98 -4.68 34.05
N GLN A 30 -15.35 -3.91 34.95
CA GLN A 30 -14.50 -2.77 34.55
C GLN A 30 -13.26 -3.18 33.74
N TYR A 31 -12.68 -4.36 33.95
CA TYR A 31 -11.50 -4.81 33.21
C TYR A 31 -11.86 -5.13 31.78
N VAL A 32 -12.99 -5.82 31.56
CA VAL A 32 -13.49 -6.11 30.20
C VAL A 32 -13.86 -4.83 29.49
N ARG A 33 -14.56 -3.92 30.14
CA ARG A 33 -14.92 -2.60 29.60
C ARG A 33 -13.68 -1.82 29.18
N SER A 34 -12.69 -1.70 30.06
CA SER A 34 -11.45 -0.99 29.75
C SER A 34 -10.68 -1.64 28.60
N GLY A 35 -10.64 -2.98 28.54
CA GLY A 35 -10.02 -3.72 27.46
C GLY A 35 -10.66 -3.40 26.10
N ILE A 36 -12.00 -3.36 26.02
CA ILE A 36 -12.73 -3.02 24.81
C ILE A 36 -12.43 -1.57 24.38
N ILE A 37 -12.43 -0.63 25.32
CA ILE A 37 -12.14 0.78 25.03
C ILE A 37 -10.72 0.93 24.48
N ILE A 38 -9.73 0.36 25.16
CA ILE A 38 -8.32 0.44 24.74
C ILE A 38 -8.14 -0.20 23.35
N PHE A 39 -8.69 -1.39 23.14
CA PHE A 39 -8.63 -2.05 21.83
C PHE A 39 -9.27 -1.19 20.75
N SER A 40 -10.45 -0.64 21.00
CA SER A 40 -11.17 0.23 20.03
C SER A 40 -10.36 1.45 19.65
N VAL A 41 -9.71 2.10 20.63
CA VAL A 41 -8.86 3.28 20.38
C VAL A 41 -7.62 2.91 19.55
N ILE A 42 -6.91 1.85 19.96
CA ILE A 42 -5.71 1.39 19.23
C ILE A 42 -6.08 0.98 17.79
N PHE A 43 -7.16 0.25 17.62
CA PHE A 43 -7.63 -0.21 16.33
C PHE A 43 -8.04 0.96 15.42
N MET A 44 -8.69 1.98 15.97
CA MET A 44 -9.02 3.20 15.21
C MET A 44 -7.75 3.96 14.80
N ILE A 45 -6.79 4.14 15.69
CA ILE A 45 -5.52 4.80 15.39
C ILE A 45 -4.78 4.04 14.28
N PHE A 46 -4.72 2.72 14.37
CA PHE A 46 -4.13 1.87 13.33
C PHE A 46 -4.83 2.04 11.99
N THR A 47 -6.18 2.01 11.97
CA THR A 47 -6.99 2.20 10.75
C THR A 47 -6.72 3.54 10.09
N LEU A 48 -6.73 4.63 10.85
CA LEU A 48 -6.44 5.97 10.33
C LEU A 48 -5.00 6.10 9.84
N ASN A 49 -4.05 5.46 10.51
CA ASN A 49 -2.66 5.41 10.10
C ASN A 49 -2.48 4.62 8.79
N PHE A 50 -3.14 3.45 8.66
CA PHE A 50 -3.04 2.59 7.49
C PHE A 50 -3.60 3.26 6.23
N PHE A 51 -4.76 3.91 6.33
CA PHE A 51 -5.43 4.57 5.21
C PHE A 51 -5.01 6.03 5.00
N ARG A 52 -3.97 6.51 5.70
CA ARG A 52 -3.48 7.89 5.49
C ARG A 52 -2.91 8.06 4.09
N ASP A 53 -3.12 9.22 3.52
CA ASP A 53 -2.56 9.63 2.24
C ASP A 53 -1.95 11.03 2.38
N PRO A 54 -0.72 11.14 2.91
CA PRO A 54 -0.01 12.41 2.98
C PRO A 54 0.47 12.84 1.58
N GLU A 55 0.50 14.12 1.34
CA GLU A 55 1.14 14.65 0.14
C GLU A 55 2.63 14.30 0.13
N ARG A 56 3.15 13.97 -1.06
CA ARG A 56 4.57 13.66 -1.28
C ARG A 56 5.10 14.54 -2.38
N HIS A 57 6.15 15.26 -2.09
CA HIS A 57 6.88 16.07 -3.04
C HIS A 57 8.29 15.50 -3.19
N SER A 58 8.75 15.34 -4.42
CA SER A 58 10.12 14.94 -4.71
C SER A 58 10.92 16.13 -5.21
N ASN A 59 12.10 16.34 -4.65
CA ASN A 59 13.08 17.31 -5.14
C ASN A 59 14.06 16.66 -6.14
N ALA A 60 13.78 15.43 -6.58
CA ALA A 60 14.61 14.73 -7.55
C ALA A 60 14.57 15.45 -8.92
N PRO A 61 15.66 15.40 -9.71
CA PRO A 61 15.66 15.90 -11.07
C PRO A 61 14.51 15.33 -11.92
N ALA A 62 14.06 16.08 -12.93
CA ALA A 62 12.92 15.69 -13.76
C ALA A 62 13.11 14.37 -14.53
N ASN A 63 14.37 13.97 -14.74
CA ASN A 63 14.76 12.71 -15.39
C ASN A 63 14.96 11.54 -14.41
N SER A 64 14.51 11.68 -13.17
CA SER A 64 14.64 10.62 -12.16
C SER A 64 13.37 9.77 -12.08
N VAL A 65 13.56 8.48 -11.87
CA VAL A 65 12.50 7.55 -11.44
C VAL A 65 12.49 7.55 -9.92
N VAL A 66 11.38 7.94 -9.32
CA VAL A 66 11.22 7.98 -7.84
C VAL A 66 10.52 6.72 -7.34
N SER A 67 10.71 6.39 -6.06
CA SER A 67 9.99 5.25 -5.47
C SER A 67 8.47 5.46 -5.56
N PRO A 68 7.72 4.50 -6.08
CA PRO A 68 6.26 4.58 -6.12
C PRO A 68 5.61 4.40 -4.74
N ALA A 69 6.34 3.90 -3.75
CA ALA A 69 5.82 3.52 -2.44
C ALA A 69 6.74 3.96 -1.31
N ASP A 70 6.14 4.20 -0.14
CA ASP A 70 6.89 4.29 1.12
C ASP A 70 7.28 2.88 1.55
N GLY A 71 8.58 2.64 1.82
CA GLY A 71 9.02 1.32 2.26
C GLY A 71 10.54 1.18 2.29
N THR A 72 10.99 -0.06 2.38
CA THR A 72 12.41 -0.39 2.39
C THR A 72 12.77 -1.11 1.09
N VAL A 73 13.81 -0.65 0.40
CA VAL A 73 14.36 -1.36 -0.76
C VAL A 73 14.99 -2.66 -0.28
N ILE A 74 14.46 -3.79 -0.75
CA ILE A 74 14.91 -5.13 -0.35
C ILE A 74 15.69 -5.85 -1.44
N LEU A 75 15.58 -5.40 -2.70
CA LEU A 75 16.23 -6.02 -3.84
C LEU A 75 16.51 -4.98 -4.92
N ILE A 76 17.72 -5.01 -5.46
CA ILE A 76 18.10 -4.34 -6.71
C ILE A 76 18.83 -5.38 -7.54
N LYS A 77 18.36 -5.67 -8.75
CA LYS A 77 19.01 -6.63 -9.65
C LYS A 77 18.76 -6.28 -11.12
N ASP A 78 19.67 -6.69 -11.97
CA ASP A 78 19.48 -6.68 -13.40
C ASP A 78 18.53 -7.82 -13.82
N VAL A 79 17.60 -7.51 -14.70
CA VAL A 79 16.59 -8.44 -15.22
C VAL A 79 16.43 -8.21 -16.73
N SER A 80 15.91 -9.21 -17.43
CA SER A 80 15.45 -9.04 -18.80
C SER A 80 13.93 -9.11 -18.83
N ASP A 81 13.29 -8.07 -19.33
CA ASP A 81 11.84 -8.02 -19.51
C ASP A 81 11.48 -8.01 -20.99
N SER A 82 10.82 -9.08 -21.42
CA SER A 82 10.36 -9.24 -22.80
C SER A 82 8.93 -8.77 -23.03
N VAL A 83 8.19 -8.45 -21.97
CA VAL A 83 6.76 -8.15 -22.04
C VAL A 83 6.51 -6.70 -22.42
N PHE A 84 7.11 -5.77 -21.69
CA PHE A 84 6.88 -4.34 -21.88
C PHE A 84 8.15 -3.57 -22.23
N ILE A 85 9.24 -3.78 -21.48
CA ILE A 85 10.50 -3.04 -21.69
C ILE A 85 11.15 -3.50 -23.01
N GLY A 86 11.15 -4.80 -23.27
CA GLY A 86 11.71 -5.40 -24.49
C GLY A 86 13.22 -5.56 -24.45
N GLY A 87 13.83 -5.68 -23.27
CA GLY A 87 15.27 -5.80 -23.09
C GLY A 87 15.70 -5.80 -21.64
N ASP A 88 16.96 -5.44 -21.43
CA ASP A 88 17.55 -5.38 -20.10
C ASP A 88 17.00 -4.20 -19.30
N ALA A 89 16.76 -4.44 -18.01
CA ALA A 89 16.20 -3.50 -17.05
C ALA A 89 16.76 -3.73 -15.66
N VAL A 90 16.58 -2.74 -14.78
CA VAL A 90 16.90 -2.85 -13.37
C VAL A 90 15.59 -2.99 -12.57
N GLN A 91 15.44 -4.10 -11.87
CA GLN A 91 14.35 -4.29 -10.94
C GLN A 91 14.71 -3.74 -9.56
N VAL A 92 13.86 -2.87 -9.03
CA VAL A 92 13.94 -2.38 -7.65
C VAL A 92 12.68 -2.82 -6.90
N SER A 93 12.85 -3.65 -5.87
CA SER A 93 11.73 -4.13 -5.04
C SER A 93 11.67 -3.36 -3.72
N VAL A 94 10.49 -2.79 -3.44
CA VAL A 94 10.23 -2.02 -2.22
C VAL A 94 9.23 -2.78 -1.36
N PHE A 95 9.63 -3.11 -0.13
CA PHE A 95 8.76 -3.78 0.83
C PHE A 95 8.06 -2.76 1.74
N MET A 96 6.74 -2.86 1.81
CA MET A 96 5.91 -2.04 2.71
C MET A 96 5.47 -2.85 3.93
N THR A 97 5.71 -2.31 5.12
CA THR A 97 5.15 -2.85 6.38
C THR A 97 3.75 -2.27 6.61
N PRO A 98 2.89 -2.90 7.44
CA PRO A 98 1.56 -2.36 7.76
C PRO A 98 1.54 -0.94 8.35
N LEU A 99 2.69 -0.44 8.81
CA LEU A 99 2.82 0.91 9.35
C LEU A 99 3.21 1.97 8.30
N ASN A 100 3.63 1.54 7.11
CA ASN A 100 3.91 2.45 5.99
C ASN A 100 2.64 3.02 5.37
N VAL A 101 2.79 4.02 4.51
CA VAL A 101 1.67 4.52 3.69
C VAL A 101 1.40 3.52 2.55
N HIS A 102 0.15 3.02 2.49
CA HIS A 102 -0.25 2.01 1.50
C HIS A 102 -0.87 2.64 0.23
N VAL A 103 -0.29 3.75 -0.22
CA VAL A 103 -0.69 4.42 -1.46
C VAL A 103 0.50 4.42 -2.41
N ASN A 104 0.34 3.73 -3.54
CA ASN A 104 1.32 3.75 -4.61
C ASN A 104 1.10 4.97 -5.52
N ARG A 105 2.18 5.57 -5.98
CA ARG A 105 2.21 6.72 -6.87
C ARG A 105 2.97 6.42 -8.14
N ILE A 106 2.71 7.21 -9.16
CA ILE A 106 3.42 7.12 -10.45
C ILE A 106 4.88 7.53 -10.23
N PRO A 107 5.84 6.64 -10.56
CA PRO A 107 7.26 6.88 -10.28
C PRO A 107 7.95 7.83 -11.26
N VAL A 108 7.37 8.07 -12.43
CA VAL A 108 7.92 8.90 -13.50
C VAL A 108 6.81 9.51 -14.33
N SER A 109 6.99 10.73 -14.81
CA SER A 109 6.05 11.35 -15.74
C SER A 109 6.12 10.65 -17.10
N GLY A 110 4.95 10.28 -17.65
CA GLY A 110 4.89 9.56 -18.93
C GLY A 110 3.47 9.14 -19.29
N LYS A 111 3.36 8.33 -20.34
CA LYS A 111 2.10 7.76 -20.81
C LYS A 111 2.01 6.30 -20.37
N VAL A 112 0.92 5.93 -19.72
CA VAL A 112 0.60 4.53 -19.44
C VAL A 112 0.19 3.87 -20.76
N THR A 113 1.01 2.90 -21.23
CA THR A 113 0.79 2.19 -22.49
C THR A 113 0.61 0.69 -22.31
N TYR A 114 0.86 0.19 -21.09
CA TYR A 114 0.60 -1.20 -20.72
C TYR A 114 -0.10 -1.25 -19.37
N LEU A 115 -1.15 -2.06 -19.29
CA LEU A 115 -1.90 -2.32 -18.07
C LEU A 115 -2.39 -3.75 -18.07
N GLU A 116 -2.00 -4.53 -17.07
CA GLU A 116 -2.44 -5.90 -16.89
C GLU A 116 -2.79 -6.18 -15.44
N TYR A 117 -3.86 -6.92 -15.23
CA TYR A 117 -4.24 -7.44 -13.94
C TYR A 117 -4.05 -8.96 -13.92
N ILE A 118 -3.22 -9.45 -13.02
CA ILE A 118 -2.90 -10.87 -12.90
C ILE A 118 -3.55 -11.40 -11.63
N LYS A 119 -4.54 -12.26 -11.80
CA LYS A 119 -5.16 -12.99 -10.69
C LYS A 119 -4.13 -13.88 -9.99
N GLY A 120 -4.22 -13.96 -8.67
CA GLY A 120 -3.30 -14.80 -7.90
C GLY A 120 -3.80 -15.09 -6.49
N GLU A 121 -2.87 -15.53 -5.66
CA GLU A 121 -3.08 -15.83 -4.24
C GLU A 121 -2.91 -14.55 -3.40
N TYR A 122 -3.19 -14.64 -2.09
CA TYR A 122 -2.99 -13.58 -1.11
C TYR A 122 -1.96 -14.02 -0.06
N LEU A 123 -0.77 -14.37 -0.51
CA LEU A 123 0.33 -14.74 0.37
C LEU A 123 0.89 -13.51 1.07
N ILE A 124 1.36 -13.69 2.31
CA ILE A 124 2.04 -12.62 3.05
C ILE A 124 3.28 -12.19 2.24
N ALA A 125 3.52 -10.89 2.12
CA ALA A 125 4.57 -10.33 1.26
C ALA A 125 6.00 -10.81 1.60
N SER A 126 6.23 -11.34 2.81
CA SER A 126 7.49 -11.98 3.21
C SER A 126 7.63 -13.46 2.77
N HIS A 127 6.62 -14.04 2.13
CA HIS A 127 6.67 -15.40 1.65
C HIS A 127 7.48 -15.48 0.35
N GLU A 128 8.40 -16.45 0.22
CA GLU A 128 9.31 -16.59 -0.93
C GLU A 128 8.61 -16.65 -2.31
N LYS A 129 7.36 -17.14 -2.36
CA LYS A 129 6.57 -17.25 -3.59
C LYS A 129 5.59 -16.10 -3.80
N ALA A 130 5.60 -15.08 -2.92
CA ALA A 130 4.66 -13.97 -3.01
C ALA A 130 4.79 -13.22 -4.35
N ASP A 131 6.00 -12.98 -4.82
CA ASP A 131 6.26 -12.26 -6.07
C ASP A 131 5.66 -12.93 -7.31
N SER A 132 5.65 -14.27 -7.34
CA SER A 132 5.21 -15.03 -8.52
C SER A 132 3.73 -15.43 -8.47
N LYS A 133 3.19 -15.63 -7.26
CA LYS A 133 1.85 -16.20 -7.08
C LYS A 133 0.79 -15.18 -6.68
N ASN A 134 1.18 -14.07 -6.06
CA ASN A 134 0.20 -13.09 -5.60
C ASN A 134 -0.49 -12.35 -6.73
N GLU A 135 -1.75 -12.04 -6.46
CA GLU A 135 -2.51 -11.08 -7.24
C GLU A 135 -1.77 -9.77 -7.37
N ARG A 136 -1.69 -9.24 -8.59
CA ARG A 136 -0.96 -7.99 -8.87
C ARG A 136 -1.47 -7.25 -10.08
N SER A 137 -1.27 -5.95 -10.08
CA SER A 137 -1.43 -5.09 -11.26
C SER A 137 -0.06 -4.74 -11.83
N VAL A 138 0.07 -4.84 -13.13
CA VAL A 138 1.26 -4.43 -13.89
C VAL A 138 0.91 -3.15 -14.65
N ILE A 139 1.72 -2.11 -14.48
CA ILE A 139 1.52 -0.81 -15.12
C ILE A 139 2.80 -0.45 -15.83
N GLY A 140 2.77 -0.35 -17.16
CA GLY A 140 3.89 0.06 -17.97
C GLY A 140 3.76 1.51 -18.41
N ILE A 141 4.81 2.29 -18.18
CA ILE A 141 4.86 3.73 -18.46
C ILE A 141 5.97 4.01 -19.47
N GLU A 142 5.61 4.67 -20.57
CA GLU A 142 6.58 5.24 -21.50
C GLU A 142 6.87 6.69 -21.11
N SER A 143 8.10 6.94 -20.70
CA SER A 143 8.60 8.27 -20.37
C SER A 143 9.56 8.78 -21.45
N PRO A 144 9.86 10.08 -21.49
CA PRO A 144 10.89 10.63 -22.38
C PRO A 144 12.29 10.05 -22.15
N PHE A 145 12.51 9.39 -21.02
CA PHE A 145 13.81 8.85 -20.58
C PHE A 145 13.88 7.33 -20.67
N GLY A 146 12.82 6.66 -21.08
CA GLY A 146 12.75 5.21 -21.19
C GLY A 146 11.43 4.64 -20.66
N LYS A 147 11.32 3.32 -20.69
CA LYS A 147 10.16 2.57 -20.18
C LYS A 147 10.36 2.17 -18.71
N VAL A 148 9.29 2.27 -17.95
CA VAL A 148 9.23 1.89 -16.53
C VAL A 148 7.99 1.07 -16.26
#